data_6b6e79f05aeabe06fb353b105d342cc2
#
_entry.id   6b6e79f05aeabe06fb353b105d342cc2
#
_cell.length_a   1.000
_cell.length_b   1.000
_cell.length_c   1.000
_cell.angle_alpha   90.00
_cell.angle_beta   90.00
_cell.angle_gamma   90.00
#
_symmetry.space_group_name_H-M   'P 1'
#
loop_
_entity.id
_entity.type
_entity.pdbx_description
1 polymer ?
#
loop_
_entity_poly.entity_id
_entity_poly.type
_entity_poly.pdbx_seq_one_letter_code
_entity_poly.pdbx_strand_id
1 'polypeptide(L)'
;MDPINHLNPIEQNLCNKADLAGIPIAGNIELLPLCNMDCKMCFAKMTRSQMEAHSPMHTYQEWIDIAGQASEAGTIFMLLTGGEPFLYPDLEKLYYGMKRMGYVLSINTNGTLIDAETADWLAEDPPRRLNITLYGSSDETYRNLCGNPHGFSQVMNAVEQLKKRDISIKFNCSLTPYNIHDLEDIYRLSQELEIPIDIGYYMFPPVRSNNIGNVQYRLTAMEAAKARYRIEELRYGAAFDDYVAYSLKKYREYEQTEPYKAGYTCRSGNSVYWINYDGTLSACSFTTDCFVNVFDCGFKTAWDTVYNHVKNSQMPLECHNCKMRILCGYCAASAISENGSIHKVPRYYCDLTRYYICWTAN
;
A
#
# COMPACT_ATOMS: atom_id res chain seq x y z
N MET A 1 10.68 -14.08 -10.66
CA MET A 1 9.29 -13.56 -10.73
C MET A 1 8.83 -13.38 -9.31
N ASP A 2 8.26 -12.25 -8.95
CA ASP A 2 7.74 -12.02 -7.59
C ASP A 2 6.44 -12.86 -7.43
N PRO A 3 6.41 -13.90 -6.59
CA PRO A 3 5.24 -14.77 -6.46
C PRO A 3 4.04 -14.09 -5.81
N ILE A 4 4.21 -12.86 -5.29
CA ILE A 4 3.22 -12.18 -4.45
C ILE A 4 2.31 -11.24 -5.24
N ASN A 5 2.76 -10.69 -6.36
CA ASN A 5 2.04 -9.69 -7.16
C ASN A 5 1.64 -10.17 -8.55
N HIS A 6 1.21 -11.41 -8.68
CA HIS A 6 0.79 -11.92 -9.99
C HIS A 6 -0.52 -11.28 -10.45
N LEU A 7 -0.38 -10.18 -11.20
CA LEU A 7 -1.32 -9.92 -12.27
C LEU A 7 -1.14 -11.06 -13.29
N ASN A 8 -2.23 -11.66 -13.74
CA ASN A 8 -2.11 -12.58 -14.86
C ASN A 8 -1.58 -11.82 -16.10
N PRO A 9 -1.05 -12.51 -17.12
CA PRO A 9 -0.46 -11.84 -18.28
C PRO A 9 -1.39 -10.85 -18.99
N ILE A 10 -2.71 -11.09 -18.97
CA ILE A 10 -3.72 -10.21 -19.58
C ILE A 10 -3.84 -8.92 -18.77
N GLU A 11 -3.99 -9.04 -17.45
CA GLU A 11 -4.06 -7.88 -16.54
C GLU A 11 -2.76 -7.05 -16.59
N GLN A 12 -1.60 -7.72 -16.62
CA GLN A 12 -0.30 -7.04 -16.75
C GLN A 12 -0.23 -6.22 -18.04
N ASN A 13 -0.65 -6.80 -19.17
CA ASN A 13 -0.66 -6.10 -20.46
C ASN A 13 -1.66 -4.94 -20.46
N LEU A 14 -2.85 -5.14 -19.90
CA LEU A 14 -3.88 -4.11 -19.76
C LEU A 14 -3.35 -2.92 -18.94
N CYS A 15 -2.78 -3.19 -17.78
CA CYS A 15 -2.20 -2.16 -16.93
C CYS A 15 -1.02 -1.43 -17.61
N ASN A 16 -0.15 -2.14 -18.35
CA ASN A 16 0.95 -1.51 -19.08
C ASN A 16 0.43 -0.58 -20.19
N LYS A 17 -0.63 -0.96 -20.90
CA LYS A 17 -1.27 -0.10 -21.89
C LYS A 17 -1.91 1.14 -21.24
N ALA A 18 -2.56 0.97 -20.09
CA ALA A 18 -3.12 2.07 -19.33
C ALA A 18 -2.04 3.07 -18.87
N ASP A 19 -0.89 2.58 -18.38
CA ASP A 19 0.26 3.43 -18.01
C ASP A 19 0.75 4.29 -19.18
N LEU A 20 0.82 3.70 -20.38
CA LEU A 20 1.25 4.41 -21.58
C LEU A 20 0.22 5.45 -22.05
N ALA A 21 -1.06 5.15 -21.87
CA ALA A 21 -2.16 5.99 -22.33
C ALA A 21 -2.63 7.02 -21.27
N GLY A 22 -2.15 6.94 -20.04
CA GLY A 22 -2.60 7.80 -18.93
C GLY A 22 -4.03 7.50 -18.48
N ILE A 23 -4.51 6.27 -18.67
CA ILE A 23 -5.84 5.85 -18.28
C ILE A 23 -5.82 5.44 -16.80
N PRO A 24 -6.70 5.98 -15.93
CA PRO A 24 -6.78 5.64 -14.51
C PRO A 24 -7.41 4.27 -14.29
N ILE A 25 -6.69 3.19 -14.65
CA ILE A 25 -7.25 1.83 -14.65
C ILE A 25 -7.53 1.27 -13.26
N ALA A 26 -6.84 1.77 -12.23
CA ALA A 26 -7.02 1.31 -10.86
C ALA A 26 -7.12 2.49 -9.89
N GLY A 27 -8.04 2.39 -8.95
CA GLY A 27 -8.28 3.37 -7.90
C GLY A 27 -8.22 2.78 -6.50
N ASN A 28 -7.89 3.63 -5.53
CA ASN A 28 -7.97 3.32 -4.11
C ASN A 28 -8.87 4.39 -3.47
N ILE A 29 -9.87 3.97 -2.71
CA ILE A 29 -10.75 4.88 -1.97
C ILE A 29 -10.60 4.60 -0.48
N GLU A 30 -10.19 5.63 0.27
CA GLU A 30 -10.27 5.63 1.71
C GLU A 30 -11.68 6.10 2.12
N LEU A 31 -12.51 5.18 2.63
CA LEU A 31 -13.92 5.47 2.96
C LEU A 31 -14.07 6.31 4.23
N LEU A 32 -13.16 6.13 5.18
CA LEU A 32 -13.16 6.81 6.47
C LEU A 32 -11.76 6.69 7.13
N PRO A 33 -11.36 7.66 7.97
CA PRO A 33 -10.10 7.59 8.71
C PRO A 33 -10.26 6.93 10.09
N LEU A 34 -11.49 6.51 10.48
CA LEU A 34 -11.77 5.88 11.77
C LEU A 34 -11.33 4.42 11.76
N CYS A 35 -10.82 3.94 12.88
CA CYS A 35 -10.40 2.56 13.07
C CYS A 35 -10.71 2.07 14.49
N ASN A 36 -11.01 0.79 14.63
CA ASN A 36 -11.21 0.12 15.92
C ASN A 36 -9.88 -0.29 16.60
N MET A 37 -8.74 -0.04 15.94
CA MET A 37 -7.41 -0.26 16.49
C MET A 37 -6.67 1.07 16.70
N ASP A 38 -5.60 1.04 17.52
CA ASP A 38 -4.74 2.20 17.83
C ASP A 38 -3.26 1.91 17.52
N CYS A 39 -3.00 1.57 16.27
CA CYS A 39 -1.65 1.21 15.82
C CYS A 39 -0.70 2.41 15.94
N LYS A 40 0.42 2.23 16.65
CA LYS A 40 1.41 3.28 16.93
C LYS A 40 2.01 3.92 15.67
N MET A 41 2.11 3.15 14.57
CA MET A 41 2.66 3.60 13.30
C MET A 41 1.60 4.08 12.30
N CYS A 42 0.33 4.15 12.69
CA CYS A 42 -0.74 4.45 11.73
C CYS A 42 -0.58 5.85 11.13
N PHE A 43 -0.60 5.93 9.81
CA PHE A 43 -0.51 7.20 9.07
C PHE A 43 -1.88 7.79 8.73
N ALA A 44 -2.95 7.00 8.84
CA ALA A 44 -4.29 7.34 8.33
C ALA A 44 -5.29 7.67 9.43
N LYS A 45 -5.17 7.05 10.63
CA LYS A 45 -6.16 7.15 11.69
C LYS A 45 -6.38 8.58 12.18
N MET A 46 -7.65 8.92 12.33
CA MET A 46 -8.12 10.13 13.01
C MET A 46 -9.13 9.75 14.10
N THR A 47 -9.26 10.59 15.10
CA THR A 47 -10.42 10.54 16.01
C THR A 47 -11.66 11.05 15.29
N ARG A 48 -12.85 10.71 15.78
CA ARG A 48 -14.11 11.21 15.20
C ARG A 48 -14.15 12.73 15.19
N SER A 49 -13.74 13.38 16.28
CA SER A 49 -13.69 14.85 16.36
C SER A 49 -12.71 15.49 15.37
N GLN A 50 -11.56 14.86 15.13
CA GLN A 50 -10.62 15.32 14.10
C GLN A 50 -11.19 15.17 12.69
N MET A 51 -11.84 14.05 12.41
CA MET A 51 -12.49 13.79 11.12
C MET A 51 -13.58 14.83 10.86
N GLU A 52 -14.52 15.00 11.80
CA GLU A 52 -15.65 15.94 11.67
C GLU A 52 -15.20 17.40 11.57
N ALA A 53 -14.09 17.76 12.21
CA ALA A 53 -13.52 19.11 12.12
C ALA A 53 -12.83 19.37 10.76
N HIS A 54 -12.41 18.32 10.05
CA HIS A 54 -11.75 18.43 8.74
C HIS A 54 -12.74 18.31 7.59
N SER A 55 -13.49 17.21 7.54
CA SER A 55 -14.52 16.93 6.54
C SER A 55 -15.53 15.93 7.09
N PRO A 56 -16.83 16.05 6.78
CA PRO A 56 -17.80 15.00 7.04
C PRO A 56 -17.47 13.76 6.20
N MET A 57 -17.94 12.61 6.68
CA MET A 57 -17.86 11.37 5.92
C MET A 57 -18.87 11.41 4.74
N HIS A 58 -18.42 11.06 3.55
CA HIS A 58 -19.29 10.97 2.38
C HIS A 58 -20.24 9.77 2.46
N THR A 59 -21.43 9.93 1.88
CA THR A 59 -22.45 8.90 1.78
C THR A 59 -22.06 7.86 0.72
N TYR A 60 -22.69 6.66 0.78
CA TYR A 60 -22.47 5.66 -0.25
C TYR A 60 -22.91 6.14 -1.65
N GLN A 61 -23.93 7.01 -1.74
CA GLN A 61 -24.42 7.54 -3.03
C GLN A 61 -23.38 8.47 -3.65
N GLU A 62 -22.78 9.36 -2.88
CA GLU A 62 -21.70 10.22 -3.35
C GLU A 62 -20.52 9.39 -3.87
N TRP A 63 -20.14 8.31 -3.16
CA TRP A 63 -19.09 7.40 -3.63
C TRP A 63 -19.48 6.64 -4.90
N ILE A 64 -20.75 6.22 -5.05
CA ILE A 64 -21.24 5.59 -6.26
C ILE A 64 -21.19 6.55 -7.45
N ASP A 65 -21.53 7.82 -7.26
CA ASP A 65 -21.47 8.83 -8.32
C ASP A 65 -20.02 9.07 -8.79
N ILE A 66 -19.07 9.16 -7.86
CA ILE A 66 -17.63 9.25 -8.20
C ILE A 66 -17.14 7.95 -8.86
N ALA A 67 -17.56 6.79 -8.39
CA ALA A 67 -17.22 5.52 -9.02
C ALA A 67 -17.76 5.46 -10.46
N GLY A 68 -18.98 5.95 -10.73
CA GLY A 68 -19.53 6.07 -12.08
C GLY A 68 -18.61 6.89 -13.00
N GLN A 69 -18.21 8.08 -12.57
CA GLN A 69 -17.30 8.94 -13.32
C GLN A 69 -15.91 8.29 -13.53
N ALA A 70 -15.39 7.59 -12.51
CA ALA A 70 -14.12 6.87 -12.62
C ALA A 70 -14.20 5.69 -13.60
N SER A 71 -15.32 4.96 -13.62
CA SER A 71 -15.59 3.89 -14.59
C SER A 71 -15.62 4.43 -16.01
N GLU A 72 -16.29 5.55 -16.25
CA GLU A 72 -16.31 6.23 -17.56
C GLU A 72 -14.92 6.68 -18.00
N ALA A 73 -14.04 7.03 -17.04
CA ALA A 73 -12.65 7.39 -17.32
C ALA A 73 -11.74 6.17 -17.53
N GLY A 74 -12.23 4.94 -17.34
CA GLY A 74 -11.52 3.69 -17.61
C GLY A 74 -11.08 2.90 -16.37
N THR A 75 -11.54 3.26 -15.16
CA THR A 75 -11.23 2.51 -13.95
C THR A 75 -11.99 1.17 -13.91
N ILE A 76 -11.23 0.09 -13.74
CA ILE A 76 -11.75 -1.28 -13.65
C ILE A 76 -11.48 -1.87 -12.26
N PHE A 77 -10.29 -1.62 -11.71
CA PHE A 77 -9.88 -2.15 -10.42
C PHE A 77 -10.08 -1.10 -9.33
N MET A 78 -10.78 -1.47 -8.25
CA MET A 78 -10.98 -0.58 -7.12
C MET A 78 -10.59 -1.27 -5.81
N LEU A 79 -9.79 -0.58 -5.00
CA LEU A 79 -9.46 -0.98 -3.64
C LEU A 79 -10.24 -0.10 -2.67
N LEU A 80 -11.06 -0.73 -1.84
CA LEU A 80 -11.72 -0.08 -0.71
C LEU A 80 -10.84 -0.21 0.53
N THR A 81 -10.61 0.90 1.21
CA THR A 81 -9.77 0.97 2.41
C THR A 81 -10.27 2.06 3.35
N GLY A 82 -9.49 2.38 4.37
CA GLY A 82 -9.81 3.41 5.33
C GLY A 82 -8.86 3.35 6.51
N GLY A 83 -9.30 3.83 7.67
CA GLY A 83 -8.78 3.35 8.94
C GLY A 83 -9.15 1.87 9.08
N GLU A 84 -10.46 1.58 9.16
CA GLU A 84 -11.01 0.23 9.00
C GLU A 84 -12.30 0.30 8.16
N PRO A 85 -12.31 -0.20 6.91
CA PRO A 85 -13.45 -0.04 6.01
C PRO A 85 -14.74 -0.72 6.52
N PHE A 86 -14.64 -1.79 7.30
CA PHE A 86 -15.81 -2.45 7.90
C PHE A 86 -16.50 -1.60 9.00
N LEU A 87 -15.96 -0.44 9.35
CA LEU A 87 -16.67 0.57 10.14
C LEU A 87 -17.49 1.55 9.29
N TYR A 88 -17.39 1.49 7.95
CA TYR A 88 -18.20 2.33 7.08
C TYR A 88 -19.65 1.81 7.07
N PRO A 89 -20.66 2.61 7.45
CA PRO A 89 -22.01 2.09 7.73
C PRO A 89 -22.70 1.41 6.55
N ASP A 90 -22.43 1.89 5.34
CA ASP A 90 -23.05 1.39 4.12
C ASP A 90 -22.04 0.62 3.23
N LEU A 91 -21.02 -0.03 3.83
CA LEU A 91 -19.97 -0.75 3.08
C LEU A 91 -20.56 -1.79 2.14
N GLU A 92 -21.47 -2.63 2.60
CA GLU A 92 -22.12 -3.67 1.80
C GLU A 92 -22.88 -3.09 0.61
N LYS A 93 -23.67 -2.03 0.83
CA LYS A 93 -24.41 -1.34 -0.25
C LYS A 93 -23.46 -0.75 -1.28
N LEU A 94 -22.38 -0.09 -0.82
CA LEU A 94 -21.36 0.47 -1.69
C LEU A 94 -20.66 -0.61 -2.50
N TYR A 95 -20.27 -1.70 -1.82
CA TYR A 95 -19.63 -2.84 -2.43
C TYR A 95 -20.46 -3.43 -3.58
N TYR A 96 -21.70 -3.80 -3.31
CA TYR A 96 -22.58 -4.33 -4.36
C TYR A 96 -22.95 -3.29 -5.43
N GLY A 97 -23.03 -2.00 -5.06
CA GLY A 97 -23.19 -0.91 -6.01
C GLY A 97 -22.07 -0.89 -7.03
N MET A 98 -20.82 -0.93 -6.58
CA MET A 98 -19.64 -0.96 -7.44
C MET A 98 -19.52 -2.27 -8.23
N LYS A 99 -19.84 -3.45 -7.63
CA LYS A 99 -19.85 -4.74 -8.33
C LYS A 99 -20.81 -4.71 -9.51
N ARG A 100 -22.02 -4.15 -9.35
CA ARG A 100 -22.99 -3.98 -10.45
C ARG A 100 -22.51 -3.05 -11.57
N MET A 101 -21.56 -2.14 -11.29
CA MET A 101 -20.90 -1.32 -12.30
C MET A 101 -19.77 -2.07 -13.03
N GLY A 102 -19.46 -3.32 -12.64
CA GLY A 102 -18.41 -4.13 -13.25
C GLY A 102 -17.02 -3.95 -12.62
N TYR A 103 -16.92 -3.32 -11.46
CA TYR A 103 -15.64 -3.19 -10.76
C TYR A 103 -15.09 -4.52 -10.25
N VAL A 104 -13.80 -4.71 -10.44
CA VAL A 104 -13.00 -5.76 -9.79
C VAL A 104 -12.52 -5.22 -8.44
N LEU A 105 -13.25 -5.57 -7.36
CA LEU A 105 -13.01 -5.02 -6.03
C LEU A 105 -11.99 -5.81 -5.22
N SER A 106 -11.18 -5.09 -4.47
CA SER A 106 -10.36 -5.61 -3.35
C SER A 106 -10.64 -4.76 -2.11
N ILE A 107 -10.39 -5.30 -0.93
CA ILE A 107 -10.56 -4.58 0.34
C ILE A 107 -9.29 -4.72 1.16
N ASN A 108 -8.77 -3.59 1.69
CA ASN A 108 -7.73 -3.59 2.72
C ASN A 108 -8.38 -3.44 4.09
N THR A 109 -8.11 -4.37 5.00
CA THR A 109 -8.70 -4.40 6.34
C THR A 109 -7.68 -4.88 7.38
N ASN A 110 -7.91 -4.54 8.64
CA ASN A 110 -7.20 -5.17 9.76
C ASN A 110 -7.77 -6.57 10.11
N GLY A 111 -8.91 -6.94 9.52
CA GLY A 111 -9.53 -8.26 9.63
C GLY A 111 -10.29 -8.54 10.93
N THR A 112 -10.19 -7.68 11.94
CA THR A 112 -10.75 -7.97 13.29
C THR A 112 -12.26 -7.87 13.39
N LEU A 113 -12.93 -7.30 12.39
CA LEU A 113 -14.39 -7.13 12.32
C LEU A 113 -15.07 -8.14 11.39
N ILE A 114 -14.31 -9.05 10.78
CA ILE A 114 -14.87 -10.06 9.89
C ILE A 114 -15.31 -11.27 10.71
N ASP A 115 -16.60 -11.40 10.86
CA ASP A 115 -17.29 -12.54 11.46
C ASP A 115 -17.95 -13.44 10.39
N ALA A 116 -18.79 -14.39 10.80
CA ALA A 116 -19.48 -15.29 9.88
C ALA A 116 -20.49 -14.54 8.99
N GLU A 117 -21.22 -13.56 9.53
CA GLU A 117 -22.21 -12.78 8.77
C GLU A 117 -21.51 -11.92 7.70
N THR A 118 -20.42 -11.25 8.08
CA THR A 118 -19.58 -10.49 7.14
C THR A 118 -19.02 -11.38 6.04
N ALA A 119 -18.54 -12.57 6.39
CA ALA A 119 -18.01 -13.51 5.42
C ALA A 119 -19.10 -14.09 4.52
N ASP A 120 -20.34 -14.25 5.00
CA ASP A 120 -21.48 -14.75 4.21
C ASP A 120 -21.84 -13.76 3.08
N TRP A 121 -22.06 -12.47 3.37
CA TRP A 121 -22.38 -11.51 2.33
C TRP A 121 -21.21 -11.29 1.34
N LEU A 122 -19.94 -11.35 1.81
CA LEU A 122 -18.78 -11.29 0.91
C LEU A 122 -18.74 -12.51 -0.04
N ALA A 123 -19.24 -13.67 0.39
CA ALA A 123 -19.24 -14.88 -0.43
C ALA A 123 -20.30 -14.88 -1.54
N GLU A 124 -21.36 -14.06 -1.43
CA GLU A 124 -22.39 -13.95 -2.48
C GLU A 124 -21.83 -13.42 -3.82
N ASP A 125 -20.90 -12.46 -3.76
CA ASP A 125 -20.15 -11.95 -4.90
C ASP A 125 -18.72 -11.60 -4.46
N PRO A 126 -17.81 -12.59 -4.39
CA PRO A 126 -16.53 -12.42 -3.72
C PRO A 126 -15.68 -11.29 -4.28
N PRO A 127 -14.93 -10.57 -3.41
CA PRO A 127 -13.92 -9.65 -3.87
C PRO A 127 -12.82 -10.42 -4.60
N ARG A 128 -12.11 -9.74 -5.50
CA ARG A 128 -10.90 -10.29 -6.09
C ARG A 128 -9.96 -10.81 -5.00
N ARG A 129 -9.87 -10.07 -3.89
CA ARG A 129 -9.04 -10.42 -2.75
C ARG A 129 -9.31 -9.51 -1.55
N LEU A 130 -9.26 -10.09 -0.35
CA LEU A 130 -9.11 -9.37 0.90
C LEU A 130 -7.63 -9.29 1.28
N ASN A 131 -7.12 -8.07 1.43
CA ASN A 131 -5.78 -7.82 1.93
C ASN A 131 -5.89 -7.58 3.44
N ILE A 132 -5.51 -8.55 4.25
CA ILE A 132 -5.54 -8.47 5.71
C ILE A 132 -4.16 -8.05 6.20
N THR A 133 -4.10 -6.99 7.03
CA THR A 133 -2.84 -6.61 7.65
C THR A 133 -2.57 -7.49 8.87
N LEU A 134 -1.52 -8.29 8.79
CA LEU A 134 -1.03 -9.13 9.89
C LEU A 134 0.08 -8.38 10.64
N TYR A 135 -0.23 -7.90 11.83
CA TYR A 135 0.66 -7.04 12.62
C TYR A 135 1.63 -7.80 13.51
N GLY A 136 1.41 -9.09 13.73
CA GLY A 136 2.23 -9.95 14.59
C GLY A 136 1.73 -11.39 14.57
N SER A 137 2.42 -12.26 15.27
CA SER A 137 2.11 -13.68 15.44
C SER A 137 1.43 -14.01 16.78
N SER A 138 1.08 -12.99 17.57
CA SER A 138 0.48 -13.18 18.90
C SER A 138 -0.40 -12.00 19.31
N ASP A 139 -1.33 -12.26 20.24
CA ASP A 139 -2.15 -11.23 20.88
C ASP A 139 -1.30 -10.25 21.70
N GLU A 140 -0.14 -10.66 22.19
CA GLU A 140 0.79 -9.77 22.88
C GLU A 140 1.36 -8.71 21.93
N THR A 141 1.81 -9.10 20.73
CA THR A 141 2.30 -8.16 19.72
C THR A 141 1.18 -7.21 19.29
N TYR A 142 -0.04 -7.70 19.09
CA TYR A 142 -1.20 -6.86 18.76
C TYR A 142 -1.54 -5.87 19.87
N ARG A 143 -1.49 -6.29 21.15
CA ARG A 143 -1.67 -5.40 22.29
C ARG A 143 -0.63 -4.28 22.28
N ASN A 144 0.64 -4.63 22.09
CA ASN A 144 1.76 -3.70 22.18
C ASN A 144 1.84 -2.73 20.99
N LEU A 145 1.52 -3.19 19.78
CA LEU A 145 1.61 -2.41 18.55
C LEU A 145 0.30 -1.71 18.18
N CYS A 146 -0.83 -2.41 18.33
CA CYS A 146 -2.13 -1.97 17.80
C CYS A 146 -3.14 -1.59 18.87
N GLY A 147 -2.80 -1.74 20.15
CA GLY A 147 -3.72 -1.48 21.25
C GLY A 147 -4.88 -2.47 21.37
N ASN A 148 -4.84 -3.59 20.64
CA ASN A 148 -5.87 -4.63 20.65
C ASN A 148 -5.32 -5.93 21.28
N PRO A 149 -5.72 -6.28 22.52
CA PRO A 149 -5.21 -7.45 23.22
C PRO A 149 -5.71 -8.80 22.69
N HIS A 150 -6.62 -8.80 21.74
CA HIS A 150 -7.22 -10.00 21.10
C HIS A 150 -7.11 -9.97 19.58
N GLY A 151 -6.30 -9.05 19.04
CA GLY A 151 -6.29 -8.77 17.61
C GLY A 151 -5.80 -9.93 16.75
N PHE A 152 -4.78 -10.67 17.20
CA PHE A 152 -4.31 -11.85 16.49
C PHE A 152 -5.38 -12.97 16.45
N SER A 153 -5.98 -13.28 17.60
CA SER A 153 -7.05 -14.28 17.69
C SER A 153 -8.25 -13.90 16.81
N GLN A 154 -8.63 -12.62 16.76
CA GLN A 154 -9.70 -12.13 15.90
C GLN A 154 -9.36 -12.27 14.41
N VAL A 155 -8.13 -11.94 14.00
CA VAL A 155 -7.67 -12.12 12.61
C VAL A 155 -7.66 -13.60 12.22
N MET A 156 -7.20 -14.48 13.10
CA MET A 156 -7.22 -15.92 12.81
C MET A 156 -8.64 -16.46 12.65
N ASN A 157 -9.60 -16.01 13.47
CA ASN A 157 -11.01 -16.33 13.28
C ASN A 157 -11.53 -15.83 11.91
N ALA A 158 -11.22 -14.58 11.54
CA ALA A 158 -11.60 -14.02 10.24
C ALA A 158 -11.04 -14.86 9.08
N VAL A 159 -9.76 -15.24 9.15
CA VAL A 159 -9.13 -16.12 8.16
C VAL A 159 -9.87 -17.46 8.04
N GLU A 160 -10.25 -18.08 9.16
CA GLU A 160 -11.01 -19.31 9.16
C GLU A 160 -12.39 -19.12 8.48
N GLN A 161 -13.13 -18.05 8.79
CA GLN A 161 -14.44 -17.78 8.19
C GLN A 161 -14.33 -17.54 6.68
N LEU A 162 -13.32 -16.81 6.24
CA LEU A 162 -13.08 -16.51 4.83
C LEU A 162 -12.64 -17.77 4.05
N LYS A 163 -11.75 -18.58 4.61
CA LYS A 163 -11.30 -19.84 3.97
C LYS A 163 -12.43 -20.84 3.82
N LYS A 164 -13.35 -20.96 4.80
CA LYS A 164 -14.54 -21.81 4.70
C LYS A 164 -15.45 -21.44 3.51
N ARG A 165 -15.33 -20.22 2.97
CA ARG A 165 -16.14 -19.68 1.87
C ARG A 165 -15.34 -19.44 0.61
N ASP A 166 -14.12 -19.97 0.50
CA ASP A 166 -13.22 -19.84 -0.64
C ASP A 166 -12.92 -18.37 -1.04
N ILE A 167 -12.98 -17.44 -0.08
CA ILE A 167 -12.65 -16.05 -0.32
C ILE A 167 -11.12 -15.88 -0.34
N SER A 168 -10.60 -15.29 -1.42
CA SER A 168 -9.17 -15.06 -1.60
C SER A 168 -8.61 -14.08 -0.59
N ILE A 169 -7.54 -14.45 0.10
CA ILE A 169 -6.85 -13.66 1.11
C ILE A 169 -5.41 -13.41 0.71
N LYS A 170 -4.88 -12.25 1.06
CA LYS A 170 -3.45 -11.95 1.09
C LYS A 170 -3.11 -11.26 2.41
N PHE A 171 -2.02 -11.65 3.03
CA PHE A 171 -1.47 -10.90 4.16
C PHE A 171 -0.57 -9.75 3.69
N ASN A 172 -0.66 -8.63 4.39
CA ASN A 172 0.32 -7.57 4.34
C ASN A 172 0.89 -7.38 5.76
N CYS A 173 2.19 -7.21 5.88
CA CYS A 173 2.83 -6.89 7.14
C CYS A 173 3.77 -5.70 6.94
N SER A 174 3.72 -4.74 7.87
CA SER A 174 4.69 -3.65 7.93
C SER A 174 5.54 -3.82 9.18
N LEU A 175 6.85 -3.99 8.99
CA LEU A 175 7.77 -4.19 10.10
C LEU A 175 8.10 -2.89 10.83
N THR A 176 8.05 -2.97 12.14
CA THR A 176 8.36 -1.92 13.11
C THR A 176 9.26 -2.50 14.21
N PRO A 177 9.84 -1.69 15.11
CA PRO A 177 10.55 -2.19 16.27
C PRO A 177 9.68 -3.07 17.21
N TYR A 178 8.34 -3.01 17.08
CA TYR A 178 7.40 -3.73 17.94
C TYR A 178 7.02 -5.13 17.43
N ASN A 179 7.31 -5.46 16.17
CA ASN A 179 6.95 -6.75 15.57
C ASN A 179 8.05 -7.36 14.70
N ILE A 180 9.23 -6.76 14.61
CA ILE A 180 10.35 -7.32 13.83
C ILE A 180 10.78 -8.71 14.35
N HIS A 181 10.61 -8.96 15.62
CA HIS A 181 10.91 -10.25 16.25
C HIS A 181 9.94 -11.36 15.85
N ASP A 182 8.75 -11.01 15.33
CA ASP A 182 7.75 -11.96 14.85
C ASP A 182 7.96 -12.33 13.36
N LEU A 183 8.96 -11.79 12.67
CA LEU A 183 9.13 -11.92 11.22
C LEU A 183 9.08 -13.37 10.73
N GLU A 184 9.84 -14.26 11.36
CA GLU A 184 9.91 -15.67 10.97
C GLU A 184 8.58 -16.40 11.25
N ASP A 185 7.95 -16.10 12.37
CA ASP A 185 6.66 -16.68 12.75
C ASP A 185 5.52 -16.21 11.84
N ILE A 186 5.51 -14.92 11.48
CA ILE A 186 4.56 -14.36 10.49
C ILE A 186 4.74 -15.03 9.14
N TYR A 187 5.99 -15.19 8.67
CA TYR A 187 6.26 -15.83 7.39
C TYR A 187 5.87 -17.31 7.42
N ARG A 188 6.24 -18.05 8.47
CA ARG A 188 5.85 -19.47 8.66
C ARG A 188 4.33 -19.62 8.67
N LEU A 189 3.62 -18.78 9.43
CA LEU A 189 2.15 -18.80 9.47
C LEU A 189 1.52 -18.61 8.09
N SER A 190 2.08 -17.71 7.27
CA SER A 190 1.60 -17.54 5.90
C SER A 190 1.76 -18.80 5.04
N GLN A 191 2.87 -19.54 5.22
CA GLN A 191 3.11 -20.80 4.51
C GLN A 191 2.18 -21.92 5.02
N GLU A 192 2.00 -22.05 6.33
CA GLU A 192 1.11 -23.05 6.94
C GLU A 192 -0.36 -22.85 6.54
N LEU A 193 -0.78 -21.59 6.42
CA LEU A 193 -2.13 -21.22 5.98
C LEU A 193 -2.28 -21.20 4.46
N GLU A 194 -1.19 -21.35 3.70
CA GLU A 194 -1.17 -21.19 2.23
C GLU A 194 -1.71 -19.83 1.77
N ILE A 195 -1.46 -18.76 2.56
CA ILE A 195 -1.86 -17.39 2.26
C ILE A 195 -0.62 -16.59 1.85
N PRO A 196 -0.59 -16.00 0.65
CA PRO A 196 0.54 -15.19 0.23
C PRO A 196 0.70 -13.96 1.12
N ILE A 197 1.96 -13.57 1.42
CA ILE A 197 2.26 -12.43 2.27
C ILE A 197 3.21 -11.45 1.57
N ASP A 198 2.95 -10.15 1.76
CA ASP A 198 3.88 -9.09 1.42
C ASP A 198 4.37 -8.41 2.70
N ILE A 199 5.68 -8.37 2.91
CA ILE A 199 6.30 -7.85 4.13
C ILE A 199 7.11 -6.60 3.78
N GLY A 200 6.64 -5.44 4.26
CA GLY A 200 7.29 -4.15 4.09
C GLY A 200 8.28 -3.89 5.23
N TYR A 201 9.49 -3.50 4.89
CA TYR A 201 10.56 -3.11 5.83
C TYR A 201 10.76 -1.59 5.90
N TYR A 202 10.05 -0.84 5.08
CA TYR A 202 10.05 0.62 5.08
C TYR A 202 8.71 1.15 5.56
N MET A 203 8.73 2.07 6.52
CA MET A 203 7.56 2.75 7.04
C MET A 203 7.62 4.22 6.64
N PHE A 204 6.56 4.71 5.99
CA PHE A 204 6.43 6.12 5.67
C PHE A 204 6.16 6.96 6.93
N PRO A 205 6.71 8.18 6.99
CA PRO A 205 6.27 9.16 7.99
C PRO A 205 4.76 9.41 7.92
N PRO A 206 4.10 9.70 9.06
CA PRO A 206 2.68 10.03 9.06
C PRO A 206 2.38 11.29 8.22
N VAL A 207 1.54 11.17 7.22
CA VAL A 207 1.21 12.30 6.31
C VAL A 207 0.15 13.24 6.87
N ARG A 208 -0.69 12.78 7.80
CA ARG A 208 -1.76 13.59 8.43
C ARG A 208 -1.31 14.34 9.69
N SER A 209 -0.18 14.00 10.25
CA SER A 209 0.47 14.82 11.27
C SER A 209 1.50 15.70 10.56
N ASN A 210 1.57 16.99 10.83
CA ASN A 210 2.58 17.91 10.27
C ASN A 210 4.04 17.56 10.68
N ASN A 211 4.31 16.30 10.95
CA ASN A 211 5.57 15.75 11.45
C ASN A 211 6.37 15.12 10.29
N ILE A 212 6.67 15.92 9.25
CA ILE A 212 7.59 15.49 8.19
C ILE A 212 8.87 14.95 8.84
N GLY A 213 9.24 13.72 8.48
CA GLY A 213 10.44 13.06 9.00
C GLY A 213 10.32 12.46 10.41
N ASN A 214 9.21 12.66 11.13
CA ASN A 214 9.01 11.98 12.42
C ASN A 214 8.63 10.51 12.23
N VAL A 215 9.58 9.65 12.56
CA VAL A 215 9.51 8.22 12.26
C VAL A 215 9.87 7.36 13.47
N GLN A 216 9.48 7.78 14.67
CA GLN A 216 9.84 7.10 15.93
C GLN A 216 9.41 5.62 16.00
N TYR A 217 8.50 5.18 15.13
CA TYR A 217 8.02 3.80 15.05
C TYR A 217 8.59 3.04 13.85
N ARG A 218 9.54 3.62 13.14
CA ARG A 218 10.24 3.01 11.99
C ARG A 218 11.52 2.34 12.44
N LEU A 219 11.85 1.23 11.79
CA LEU A 219 13.19 0.63 11.92
C LEU A 219 14.27 1.66 11.51
N THR A 220 15.43 1.58 12.11
CA THR A 220 16.61 2.31 11.59
C THR A 220 16.96 1.79 10.19
N ALA A 221 17.68 2.57 9.39
CA ALA A 221 18.07 2.15 8.04
C ALA A 221 18.88 0.83 8.04
N MET A 222 19.66 0.59 9.08
CA MET A 222 20.42 -0.66 9.28
C MET A 222 19.50 -1.84 9.59
N GLU A 223 18.55 -1.67 10.52
CA GLU A 223 17.58 -2.71 10.87
C GLU A 223 16.67 -3.03 9.68
N ALA A 224 16.22 -2.02 8.92
CA ALA A 224 15.41 -2.21 7.73
C ALA A 224 16.17 -2.93 6.60
N ALA A 225 17.48 -2.66 6.44
CA ALA A 225 18.31 -3.38 5.49
C ALA A 225 18.48 -4.85 5.90
N LYS A 226 18.66 -5.12 7.20
CA LYS A 226 18.74 -6.48 7.76
C LYS A 226 17.40 -7.22 7.58
N ALA A 227 16.28 -6.53 7.84
CA ALA A 227 14.95 -7.08 7.62
C ALA A 227 14.72 -7.41 6.13
N ARG A 228 15.11 -6.50 5.20
CA ARG A 228 15.08 -6.77 3.77
C ARG A 228 15.85 -8.02 3.39
N TYR A 229 17.08 -8.14 3.83
CA TYR A 229 17.92 -9.32 3.58
C TYR A 229 17.22 -10.60 4.05
N ARG A 230 16.69 -10.59 5.29
CA ARG A 230 16.02 -11.76 5.86
C ARG A 230 14.72 -12.11 5.14
N ILE A 231 13.91 -11.12 4.74
CA ILE A 231 12.69 -11.33 3.95
C ILE A 231 13.01 -11.96 2.60
N GLU A 232 14.04 -11.48 1.92
CA GLU A 232 14.48 -12.03 0.63
C GLU A 232 15.01 -13.47 0.81
N GLU A 233 15.78 -13.74 1.86
CA GLU A 233 16.25 -15.09 2.19
C GLU A 233 15.08 -16.07 2.42
N LEU A 234 14.09 -15.69 3.22
CA LEU A 234 12.86 -16.47 3.43
C LEU A 234 12.09 -16.70 2.14
N ARG A 235 11.99 -15.68 1.28
CA ARG A 235 11.25 -15.72 0.01
C ARG A 235 11.90 -16.60 -1.05
N TYR A 236 13.21 -16.51 -1.19
CA TYR A 236 13.95 -17.24 -2.22
C TYR A 236 14.47 -18.59 -1.76
N GLY A 237 14.57 -18.84 -0.45
CA GLY A 237 15.03 -20.12 0.10
C GLY A 237 16.34 -20.58 -0.52
N ALA A 238 16.38 -21.78 -1.07
CA ALA A 238 17.59 -22.33 -1.68
C ALA A 238 18.12 -21.53 -2.90
N ALA A 239 17.33 -20.67 -3.51
CA ALA A 239 17.75 -19.82 -4.64
C ALA A 239 18.25 -18.43 -4.17
N PHE A 240 18.39 -18.20 -2.87
CA PHE A 240 18.74 -16.87 -2.34
C PHE A 240 20.13 -16.41 -2.77
N ASP A 241 21.12 -17.29 -2.70
CA ASP A 241 22.51 -16.96 -3.10
C ASP A 241 22.59 -16.58 -4.59
N ASP A 242 21.88 -17.27 -5.45
CA ASP A 242 21.78 -16.96 -6.89
C ASP A 242 21.09 -15.60 -7.11
N TYR A 243 20.04 -15.30 -6.35
CA TYR A 243 19.36 -14.01 -6.38
C TYR A 243 20.29 -12.87 -5.96
N VAL A 244 21.05 -13.05 -4.88
CA VAL A 244 22.04 -12.06 -4.39
C VAL A 244 23.13 -11.86 -5.44
N ALA A 245 23.72 -12.94 -5.95
CA ALA A 245 24.78 -12.88 -6.98
C ALA A 245 24.31 -12.11 -8.23
N TYR A 246 23.08 -12.41 -8.71
CA TYR A 246 22.48 -11.71 -9.84
C TYR A 246 22.24 -10.22 -9.56
N SER A 247 21.74 -9.89 -8.38
CA SER A 247 21.48 -8.51 -7.96
C SER A 247 22.75 -7.69 -7.86
N LEU A 248 23.81 -8.26 -7.26
CA LEU A 248 25.14 -7.63 -7.17
C LEU A 248 25.81 -7.49 -8.56
N LYS A 249 25.65 -8.48 -9.43
CA LYS A 249 26.13 -8.38 -10.82
C LYS A 249 25.48 -7.20 -11.53
N LYS A 250 24.15 -7.09 -11.48
CA LYS A 250 23.44 -5.93 -12.05
C LYS A 250 23.90 -4.60 -11.44
N TYR A 251 24.15 -4.53 -10.15
CA TYR A 251 24.68 -3.33 -9.49
C TYR A 251 26.09 -2.98 -9.98
N ARG A 252 26.98 -3.97 -10.15
CA ARG A 252 28.35 -3.74 -10.63
C ARG A 252 28.40 -3.28 -12.09
N GLU A 253 27.54 -3.85 -12.91
CA GLU A 253 27.45 -3.61 -14.35
C GLU A 253 26.52 -2.45 -14.73
N TYR A 254 25.86 -1.81 -13.73
CA TYR A 254 24.93 -0.74 -14.01
C TYR A 254 25.63 0.50 -14.56
N GLU A 255 25.21 0.90 -15.75
CA GLU A 255 25.54 2.18 -16.39
C GLU A 255 24.25 2.97 -16.62
N GLN A 256 24.29 4.26 -16.30
CA GLN A 256 23.15 5.14 -16.53
C GLN A 256 23.13 5.59 -17.99
N THR A 257 22.28 4.91 -18.79
CA THR A 257 22.10 5.20 -20.21
C THR A 257 20.72 5.81 -20.53
N GLU A 258 19.82 5.84 -19.53
CA GLU A 258 18.46 6.27 -19.74
C GLU A 258 18.32 7.81 -19.65
N PRO A 259 17.39 8.42 -20.42
CA PRO A 259 17.08 9.82 -20.27
C PRO A 259 16.58 10.14 -18.87
N TYR A 260 16.68 11.41 -18.46
CA TYR A 260 16.23 11.87 -17.15
C TYR A 260 14.74 11.55 -16.93
N LYS A 261 14.46 10.69 -15.94
CA LYS A 261 13.12 10.14 -15.73
C LYS A 261 12.25 10.99 -14.83
N ALA A 262 10.94 10.89 -15.07
CA ALA A 262 9.90 11.37 -14.17
C ALA A 262 10.13 10.93 -12.72
N GLY A 263 9.71 11.74 -11.75
CA GLY A 263 9.89 11.48 -10.34
C GLY A 263 9.14 10.25 -9.84
N TYR A 264 7.96 9.99 -10.41
CA TYR A 264 7.15 8.81 -10.10
C TYR A 264 7.56 7.64 -11.00
N THR A 265 8.21 6.64 -10.41
CA THR A 265 8.72 5.44 -11.11
C THR A 265 7.75 4.26 -11.05
N CYS A 266 6.61 4.43 -10.37
CA CYS A 266 5.54 3.44 -10.24
C CYS A 266 4.28 3.89 -11.03
N ARG A 267 3.19 3.12 -10.88
CA ARG A 267 1.90 3.43 -11.54
C ARG A 267 1.13 4.59 -10.89
N SER A 268 1.50 5.01 -9.68
CA SER A 268 0.83 6.11 -8.96
C SER A 268 0.86 7.40 -9.77
N GLY A 269 -0.31 7.97 -10.04
CA GLY A 269 -0.51 9.14 -10.88
C GLY A 269 -0.25 8.91 -12.38
N ASN A 270 0.15 7.71 -12.80
CA ASN A 270 0.27 7.32 -14.22
C ASN A 270 -0.94 6.53 -14.71
N SER A 271 -1.44 5.58 -13.91
CA SER A 271 -2.65 4.79 -14.17
C SER A 271 -3.33 4.33 -12.88
N VAL A 272 -2.80 4.70 -11.73
CA VAL A 272 -3.35 4.41 -10.39
C VAL A 272 -3.48 5.71 -9.62
N TYR A 273 -4.57 5.86 -8.86
CA TYR A 273 -4.86 7.02 -8.03
C TYR A 273 -5.27 6.62 -6.62
N TRP A 274 -5.29 7.63 -5.73
CA TRP A 274 -5.79 7.52 -4.37
C TRP A 274 -6.80 8.64 -4.11
N ILE A 275 -7.97 8.31 -3.58
CA ILE A 275 -8.94 9.28 -3.08
C ILE A 275 -9.04 9.12 -1.57
N ASN A 276 -8.78 10.20 -0.83
CA ASN A 276 -8.95 10.27 0.61
C ASN A 276 -10.44 10.37 0.98
N TYR A 277 -10.75 10.10 2.25
CA TYR A 277 -12.13 10.14 2.77
C TYR A 277 -12.84 11.49 2.61
N ASP A 278 -12.09 12.58 2.45
CA ASP A 278 -12.56 13.94 2.23
C ASP A 278 -12.77 14.28 0.73
N GLY A 279 -12.63 13.30 -0.15
CA GLY A 279 -12.76 13.45 -1.59
C GLY A 279 -11.49 13.99 -2.30
N THR A 280 -10.40 14.22 -1.59
CA THR A 280 -9.17 14.68 -2.24
C THR A 280 -8.47 13.54 -2.99
N LEU A 281 -8.31 13.69 -4.32
CA LEU A 281 -7.56 12.80 -5.20
C LEU A 281 -6.09 13.20 -5.22
N SER A 282 -5.21 12.23 -5.08
CA SER A 282 -3.76 12.35 -5.17
C SER A 282 -3.16 11.17 -5.95
N ALA A 283 -1.87 11.25 -6.28
CA ALA A 283 -1.17 10.15 -6.93
C ALA A 283 -1.06 8.92 -6.01
N CYS A 284 -0.82 9.13 -4.72
CA CYS A 284 -0.58 8.07 -3.72
C CYS A 284 -0.99 8.57 -2.33
N SER A 285 -1.39 7.66 -1.42
CA SER A 285 -1.74 7.99 -0.02
C SER A 285 -0.63 8.70 0.77
N PHE A 286 0.61 8.64 0.30
CA PHE A 286 1.78 9.24 0.96
C PHE A 286 2.31 10.49 0.27
N THR A 287 1.64 11.00 -0.78
CA THR A 287 2.02 12.24 -1.46
C THR A 287 1.15 13.40 -1.00
N THR A 288 1.77 14.56 -0.78
CA THR A 288 1.11 15.77 -0.28
C THR A 288 1.36 16.98 -1.16
N ASP A 289 1.86 16.75 -2.36
CA ASP A 289 2.31 17.79 -3.29
C ASP A 289 1.26 18.18 -4.34
N CYS A 290 0.21 17.36 -4.52
CA CYS A 290 -0.91 17.65 -5.40
C CYS A 290 -2.19 16.95 -4.90
N PHE A 291 -3.17 17.77 -4.50
CA PHE A 291 -4.51 17.34 -4.08
C PHE A 291 -5.58 18.07 -4.87
N VAL A 292 -6.58 17.32 -5.37
CA VAL A 292 -7.74 17.88 -6.08
C VAL A 292 -9.00 17.20 -5.59
N ASN A 293 -10.00 17.94 -5.14
CA ASN A 293 -11.23 17.36 -4.63
C ASN A 293 -12.15 16.93 -5.79
N VAL A 294 -12.51 15.64 -5.82
CA VAL A 294 -13.34 15.06 -6.87
C VAL A 294 -14.80 15.52 -6.81
N PHE A 295 -15.29 15.92 -5.63
CA PHE A 295 -16.64 16.40 -5.45
C PHE A 295 -16.82 17.86 -5.91
N ASP A 296 -15.73 18.64 -5.96
CA ASP A 296 -15.76 20.04 -6.42
C ASP A 296 -15.69 20.16 -7.95
N CYS A 297 -14.89 19.30 -8.61
CA CYS A 297 -14.59 19.47 -10.05
C CYS A 297 -14.86 18.23 -10.91
N GLY A 298 -15.33 17.15 -10.31
CA GLY A 298 -15.52 15.87 -10.95
C GLY A 298 -14.23 15.04 -11.11
N PHE A 299 -14.40 13.72 -11.24
CA PHE A 299 -13.28 12.77 -11.27
C PHE A 299 -12.31 13.05 -12.43
N LYS A 300 -12.81 13.29 -13.64
CA LYS A 300 -11.95 13.46 -14.83
C LYS A 300 -11.02 14.67 -14.71
N THR A 301 -11.52 15.81 -14.21
CA THR A 301 -10.71 17.01 -14.00
C THR A 301 -9.66 16.79 -12.91
N ALA A 302 -10.05 16.14 -11.82
CA ALA A 302 -9.13 15.80 -10.74
C ALA A 302 -8.02 14.87 -11.22
N TRP A 303 -8.36 13.82 -11.96
CA TRP A 303 -7.38 12.90 -12.55
C TRP A 303 -6.42 13.60 -13.50
N ASP A 304 -6.91 14.37 -14.45
CA ASP A 304 -6.06 15.08 -15.43
C ASP A 304 -5.08 16.02 -14.73
N THR A 305 -5.51 16.69 -13.67
CA THR A 305 -4.65 17.59 -12.90
C THR A 305 -3.50 16.83 -12.23
N VAL A 306 -3.83 15.73 -11.51
CA VAL A 306 -2.82 14.90 -10.83
C VAL A 306 -1.91 14.17 -11.82
N TYR A 307 -2.46 13.64 -12.92
CA TYR A 307 -1.68 13.03 -13.99
C TYR A 307 -0.65 13.99 -14.59
N ASN A 308 -1.08 15.21 -14.92
CA ASN A 308 -0.18 16.23 -15.48
C ASN A 308 0.90 16.66 -14.46
N HIS A 309 0.55 16.78 -13.17
CA HIS A 309 1.52 17.05 -12.11
C HIS A 309 2.59 15.95 -12.05
N VAL A 310 2.18 14.70 -12.05
CA VAL A 310 3.09 13.53 -12.02
C VAL A 310 3.99 13.47 -13.26
N LYS A 311 3.44 13.70 -14.45
CA LYS A 311 4.21 13.72 -15.71
C LYS A 311 5.28 14.80 -15.75
N ASN A 312 5.04 15.94 -15.12
CA ASN A 312 5.99 17.06 -15.04
C ASN A 312 6.94 16.96 -13.84
N SER A 313 6.76 16.00 -12.95
CA SER A 313 7.61 15.80 -11.80
C SER A 313 8.91 15.06 -12.17
N GLN A 314 10.01 15.44 -11.53
CA GLN A 314 11.32 14.83 -11.75
C GLN A 314 11.93 14.39 -10.43
N MET A 315 12.59 13.22 -10.43
CA MET A 315 13.35 12.78 -9.25
C MET A 315 14.61 13.66 -9.05
N PRO A 316 15.24 13.65 -7.87
CA PRO A 316 16.53 14.31 -7.66
C PRO A 316 17.57 13.85 -8.70
N LEU A 317 18.35 14.78 -9.25
CA LEU A 317 19.40 14.47 -10.23
C LEU A 317 20.43 13.47 -9.65
N GLU A 318 20.73 13.59 -8.37
CA GLU A 318 21.62 12.67 -7.63
C GLU A 318 21.04 11.24 -7.62
N CYS A 319 19.71 11.08 -7.48
CA CYS A 319 19.07 9.79 -7.54
C CYS A 319 19.05 9.21 -8.97
N HIS A 320 18.84 10.09 -9.97
CA HIS A 320 18.89 9.70 -11.38
C HIS A 320 20.25 9.10 -11.75
N ASN A 321 21.35 9.75 -11.35
CA ASN A 321 22.71 9.36 -11.66
C ASN A 321 23.30 8.31 -10.67
N CYS A 322 22.54 7.88 -9.68
CA CYS A 322 23.03 7.01 -8.63
C CYS A 322 23.15 5.55 -9.08
N LYS A 323 24.35 4.97 -8.99
CA LYS A 323 24.59 3.56 -9.28
C LYS A 323 23.77 2.61 -8.38
N MET A 324 23.52 2.99 -7.12
CA MET A 324 22.70 2.18 -6.20
C MET A 324 21.22 2.11 -6.61
N ARG A 325 20.76 2.94 -7.56
CA ARG A 325 19.34 2.99 -7.99
C ARG A 325 18.79 1.63 -8.40
N ILE A 326 19.64 0.76 -8.96
CA ILE A 326 19.21 -0.60 -9.36
C ILE A 326 18.76 -1.48 -8.20
N LEU A 327 19.27 -1.22 -7.00
CA LEU A 327 18.91 -1.94 -5.77
C LEU A 327 18.13 -1.06 -4.78
N CYS A 328 18.04 0.24 -5.06
CA CYS A 328 17.36 1.20 -4.20
C CYS A 328 15.86 1.19 -4.47
N GLY A 329 15.07 1.15 -3.40
CA GLY A 329 13.62 1.29 -3.47
C GLY A 329 13.15 2.76 -3.56
N TYR A 330 13.89 3.67 -4.28
CA TYR A 330 13.47 5.06 -4.42
C TYR A 330 11.99 5.16 -4.78
N CYS A 331 11.30 6.03 -4.08
CA CYS A 331 9.90 6.31 -4.26
C CYS A 331 9.65 7.82 -4.14
N ALA A 332 8.87 8.40 -5.05
CA ALA A 332 8.46 9.81 -4.99
C ALA A 332 7.81 10.16 -3.64
N ALA A 333 6.90 9.29 -3.18
CA ALA A 333 6.22 9.48 -1.91
C ALA A 333 7.20 9.50 -0.72
N SER A 334 8.28 8.72 -0.74
CA SER A 334 9.29 8.76 0.32
C SER A 334 10.08 10.07 0.30
N ALA A 335 10.41 10.59 -0.88
CA ALA A 335 11.09 11.88 -1.00
C ALA A 335 10.20 13.03 -0.45
N ILE A 336 8.91 13.02 -0.81
CA ILE A 336 7.94 14.02 -0.36
C ILE A 336 7.70 13.90 1.15
N SER A 337 7.40 12.71 1.66
CA SER A 337 7.06 12.51 3.07
C SER A 337 8.24 12.70 4.03
N GLU A 338 9.48 12.41 3.59
CA GLU A 338 10.68 12.64 4.40
C GLU A 338 11.21 14.07 4.35
N ASN A 339 11.04 14.76 3.21
CA ASN A 339 11.72 16.03 2.96
C ASN A 339 10.77 17.16 2.50
N GLY A 340 9.49 16.90 2.35
CA GLY A 340 8.51 17.85 1.85
C GLY A 340 8.62 18.15 0.35
N SER A 341 9.43 17.40 -0.41
CA SER A 341 9.64 17.66 -1.84
C SER A 341 10.18 16.44 -2.57
N ILE A 342 9.64 16.17 -3.76
CA ILE A 342 10.12 15.12 -4.67
C ILE A 342 11.56 15.37 -5.17
N HIS A 343 12.03 16.64 -5.16
CA HIS A 343 13.36 17.03 -5.64
C HIS A 343 14.48 16.81 -4.61
N LYS A 344 14.16 16.34 -3.41
CA LYS A 344 15.13 16.06 -2.35
C LYS A 344 15.39 14.58 -2.21
N VAL A 345 16.68 14.24 -1.98
CA VAL A 345 17.12 12.85 -1.83
C VAL A 345 16.59 12.26 -0.52
N PRO A 346 15.81 11.15 -0.54
CA PRO A 346 15.40 10.46 0.68
C PRO A 346 16.58 9.68 1.27
N ARG A 347 17.32 10.31 2.17
CA ARG A 347 18.60 9.79 2.71
C ARG A 347 18.45 8.44 3.40
N TYR A 348 17.33 8.20 4.06
CA TYR A 348 17.05 6.90 4.68
C TYR A 348 17.19 5.73 3.69
N TYR A 349 16.64 5.87 2.47
CA TYR A 349 16.78 4.85 1.43
C TYR A 349 18.23 4.68 0.96
N CYS A 350 19.00 5.77 0.92
CA CYS A 350 20.42 5.69 0.58
C CYS A 350 21.17 4.84 1.59
N ASP A 351 20.95 5.09 2.88
CA ASP A 351 21.63 4.39 3.98
C ASP A 351 21.19 2.93 4.06
N LEU A 352 19.87 2.67 3.95
CA LEU A 352 19.33 1.31 3.87
C LEU A 352 19.98 0.53 2.73
N THR A 353 20.07 1.11 1.53
CA THR A 353 20.66 0.43 0.38
C THR A 353 22.15 0.18 0.56
N ARG A 354 22.90 1.12 1.16
CA ARG A 354 24.33 0.93 1.49
C ARG A 354 24.52 -0.23 2.45
N TYR A 355 23.76 -0.29 3.54
CA TYR A 355 23.82 -1.39 4.49
C TYR A 355 23.48 -2.73 3.82
N TYR A 356 22.44 -2.77 3.00
CA TYR A 356 22.06 -3.97 2.27
C TYR A 356 23.18 -4.46 1.36
N ILE A 357 23.83 -3.58 0.57
CA ILE A 357 24.96 -3.92 -0.30
C ILE A 357 26.13 -4.44 0.52
N CYS A 358 26.44 -3.79 1.65
CA CYS A 358 27.54 -4.24 2.52
C CYS A 358 27.34 -5.67 3.02
N TRP A 359 26.12 -6.06 3.35
CA TRP A 359 25.86 -7.42 3.84
C TRP A 359 25.80 -8.46 2.74
N THR A 360 25.29 -8.11 1.58
CA THR A 360 25.20 -9.04 0.45
C THR A 360 26.53 -9.22 -0.29
N ALA A 361 27.49 -8.32 -0.11
CA ALA A 361 28.80 -8.37 -0.78
C ALA A 361 29.89 -9.10 0.05
N ASN A 362 29.63 -9.41 1.30
CA ASN A 362 30.49 -10.19 2.22
C ASN A 362 30.00 -11.63 2.35
#